data_2a573c19f4630cf8fc3449166f7ddea2
#
_entry.id   2a573c19f4630cf8fc3449166f7ddea2
#
_cell.length_a   1.000
_cell.length_b   1.000
_cell.length_c   1.000
_cell.angle_alpha   90.00
_cell.angle_beta   90.00
_cell.angle_gamma   90.00
#
_symmetry.space_group_name_H-M   'P 1'
#
loop_
_entity.id
_entity.type
_entity.pdbx_description
1 polymer ?
#
loop_
_entity_poly.entity_id
_entity_poly.type
_entity_poly.pdbx_seq_one_letter_code
_entity_poly.pdbx_strand_id
1 'polypeptide(L)'
;MSIDSGVGLANATLQQRLVPVRLFYDFLMEDGLRDSNPVGRGRYTPGRDFGGHDRGLIPRLTKLPWIPDERQWLDVLAVAALEPARNRVMLALAYDAALRREELCLLRTDDLDPGHRTLRVRAETTKNRLERIVPYSAATGVLLSGYLVRRAAISRARGPLFLSESRRNFGEPLSLWTWSKVVRRIALAAGVPRFATHTTRHLCLTDLARMGWELHAISTFAGHRSTESTMRYIHLSGRDLADKLARGMEHIHAWRIGMLAQLAADGTPVGAGR
;
A
#
# COMPACT_ATOMS: atom_id res chain seq x y z
N MET A 1 -5.82 -10.12 -27.84
CA MET A 1 -6.34 -10.96 -26.73
C MET A 1 -6.09 -10.23 -25.43
N SER A 2 -7.12 -9.95 -24.65
CA SER A 2 -6.97 -9.38 -23.30
C SER A 2 -6.31 -10.45 -22.42
N ILE A 3 -5.10 -10.19 -21.97
CA ILE A 3 -4.27 -11.11 -21.18
C ILE A 3 -4.79 -11.28 -19.74
N ASP A 4 -5.82 -10.53 -19.37
CA ASP A 4 -6.51 -10.60 -18.08
C ASP A 4 -8.01 -10.83 -18.35
N SER A 5 -8.33 -11.97 -18.98
CA SER A 5 -9.69 -12.31 -19.43
C SER A 5 -10.66 -12.67 -18.31
N GLY A 6 -10.24 -12.58 -17.04
CA GLY A 6 -11.04 -13.03 -15.89
C GLY A 6 -11.18 -14.55 -15.76
N VAL A 7 -10.66 -15.29 -16.73
CA VAL A 7 -10.66 -16.76 -16.74
C VAL A 7 -9.22 -17.24 -16.52
N GLY A 8 -8.96 -17.89 -15.39
CA GLY A 8 -7.65 -18.44 -15.06
C GLY A 8 -6.91 -17.69 -13.94
N LEU A 9 -5.59 -17.89 -13.84
CA LEU A 9 -4.75 -17.31 -12.80
C LEU A 9 -4.33 -15.88 -13.18
N ALA A 10 -4.33 -14.98 -12.19
CA ALA A 10 -3.80 -13.64 -12.37
C ALA A 10 -2.31 -13.66 -12.79
N ASN A 11 -1.90 -12.70 -13.63
CA ASN A 11 -0.52 -12.60 -14.12
C ASN A 11 0.53 -12.61 -13.01
N ALA A 12 0.25 -11.95 -11.87
CA ALA A 12 1.13 -11.97 -10.71
C ALA A 12 1.32 -13.38 -10.13
N THR A 13 0.25 -14.18 -10.11
CA THR A 13 0.30 -15.59 -9.66
C THR A 13 1.08 -16.45 -10.63
N LEU A 14 0.88 -16.26 -11.94
CA LEU A 14 1.63 -16.95 -12.97
C LEU A 14 3.13 -16.63 -12.90
N GLN A 15 3.48 -15.34 -12.70
CA GLN A 15 4.87 -14.94 -12.49
C GLN A 15 5.50 -15.60 -11.27
N GLN A 16 4.77 -15.69 -10.14
CA GLN A 16 5.25 -16.40 -8.96
C GLN A 16 5.46 -17.89 -9.21
N ARG A 17 4.57 -18.53 -9.95
CA ARG A 17 4.72 -19.97 -10.33
C ARG A 17 5.86 -20.23 -11.29
N LEU A 18 6.25 -19.25 -12.08
CA LEU A 18 7.43 -19.36 -12.95
C LEU A 18 8.75 -19.22 -12.20
N VAL A 19 8.77 -18.67 -10.98
CA VAL A 19 10.01 -18.54 -10.20
C VAL A 19 10.66 -19.91 -9.91
N PRO A 20 9.97 -20.89 -9.32
CA PRO A 20 10.58 -22.21 -9.09
C PRO A 20 10.96 -22.92 -10.38
N VAL A 21 10.19 -22.78 -11.46
CA VAL A 21 10.54 -23.35 -12.77
C VAL A 21 11.85 -22.74 -13.28
N ARG A 22 11.99 -21.42 -13.19
CA ARG A 22 13.23 -20.73 -13.57
C ARG A 22 14.42 -21.21 -12.75
N LEU A 23 14.27 -21.30 -11.42
CA LEU A 23 15.35 -21.77 -10.55
C LEU A 23 15.77 -23.20 -10.86
N PHE A 24 14.81 -24.06 -11.22
CA PHE A 24 15.10 -25.42 -11.65
C PHE A 24 15.95 -25.43 -12.94
N TYR A 25 15.61 -24.62 -13.94
CA TYR A 25 16.42 -24.52 -15.16
C TYR A 25 17.78 -23.83 -14.92
N ASP A 26 17.87 -22.86 -14.01
CA ASP A 26 19.15 -22.28 -13.59
C ASP A 26 20.06 -23.40 -13.00
N PHE A 27 19.50 -24.24 -12.13
CA PHE A 27 20.23 -25.39 -11.57
C PHE A 27 20.71 -26.36 -12.67
N LEU A 28 19.86 -26.72 -13.64
CA LEU A 28 20.26 -27.57 -14.76
C LEU A 28 21.38 -26.96 -15.61
N MET A 29 21.44 -25.64 -15.73
CA MET A 29 22.52 -24.93 -16.39
C MET A 29 23.81 -24.98 -15.58
N GLU A 30 23.75 -24.79 -14.27
CA GLU A 30 24.91 -24.92 -13.36
C GLU A 30 25.48 -26.35 -13.37
N ASP A 31 24.62 -27.35 -13.49
CA ASP A 31 24.98 -28.79 -13.56
C ASP A 31 25.46 -29.23 -14.97
N GLY A 32 25.48 -28.32 -15.94
CA GLY A 32 25.91 -28.59 -17.31
C GLY A 32 24.94 -29.46 -18.13
N LEU A 33 23.71 -29.68 -17.62
CA LEU A 33 22.68 -30.50 -18.28
C LEU A 33 21.87 -29.73 -19.33
N ARG A 34 21.96 -28.40 -19.32
CA ARG A 34 21.28 -27.50 -20.25
C ARG A 34 22.09 -26.24 -20.53
N ASP A 35 22.04 -25.76 -21.78
CA ASP A 35 22.74 -24.53 -22.19
C ASP A 35 21.91 -23.27 -22.00
N SER A 36 20.59 -23.39 -21.75
CA SER A 36 19.70 -22.24 -21.67
C SER A 36 18.51 -22.45 -20.75
N ASN A 37 18.02 -21.34 -20.19
CA ASN A 37 16.81 -21.30 -19.38
C ASN A 37 15.62 -20.80 -20.23
N PRO A 38 14.56 -21.60 -20.44
CA PRO A 38 13.40 -21.18 -21.22
C PRO A 38 12.56 -20.11 -20.52
N VAL A 39 12.77 -19.89 -19.21
CA VAL A 39 12.05 -18.87 -18.43
C VAL A 39 12.92 -17.62 -18.32
N GLY A 40 12.81 -16.73 -19.29
CA GLY A 40 13.57 -15.49 -19.35
C GLY A 40 13.36 -14.59 -18.12
N ARG A 41 14.39 -13.81 -17.77
CA ARG A 41 14.40 -12.86 -16.63
C ARG A 41 13.96 -11.45 -17.03
N GLY A 42 13.84 -11.17 -18.32
CA GLY A 42 13.52 -9.86 -18.87
C GLY A 42 12.08 -9.40 -18.65
N ARG A 43 11.80 -8.18 -19.07
CA ARG A 43 10.44 -7.64 -19.11
C ARG A 43 9.69 -8.17 -20.34
N TYR A 44 8.41 -8.45 -20.17
CA TYR A 44 7.54 -8.74 -21.29
C TYR A 44 7.42 -7.53 -22.21
N THR A 45 7.66 -7.75 -23.52
CA THR A 45 7.49 -6.71 -24.55
C THR A 45 6.47 -7.22 -25.57
N PRO A 46 5.31 -6.54 -25.77
CA PRO A 46 4.34 -6.94 -26.79
C PRO A 46 4.94 -6.82 -28.20
N GLY A 47 4.49 -7.67 -29.12
CA GLY A 47 4.79 -7.57 -30.56
C GLY A 47 6.15 -8.05 -31.05
N ARG A 48 6.98 -8.65 -30.21
CA ARG A 48 8.19 -9.38 -30.63
C ARG A 48 7.98 -10.88 -30.55
N ASP A 49 8.39 -11.60 -31.57
CA ASP A 49 8.29 -13.06 -31.64
C ASP A 49 9.07 -13.78 -30.54
N PHE A 50 8.68 -15.02 -30.26
CA PHE A 50 9.38 -15.94 -29.38
C PHE A 50 10.84 -16.09 -29.82
N GLY A 51 11.79 -15.52 -29.10
CA GLY A 51 13.18 -15.65 -29.54
C GLY A 51 14.17 -14.77 -28.80
N GLY A 52 14.16 -14.78 -27.47
CA GLY A 52 15.22 -14.13 -26.69
C GLY A 52 15.21 -14.63 -25.25
N HIS A 53 16.32 -15.19 -24.80
CA HIS A 53 16.52 -15.69 -23.44
C HIS A 53 16.28 -14.62 -22.35
N ASP A 54 16.22 -13.33 -22.74
CA ASP A 54 16.07 -12.21 -21.82
C ASP A 54 14.64 -11.69 -21.69
N ARG A 55 13.67 -12.30 -22.37
CA ARG A 55 12.29 -11.82 -22.38
C ARG A 55 11.44 -12.45 -21.29
N GLY A 56 10.69 -11.65 -20.54
CA GLY A 56 9.67 -12.14 -19.60
C GLY A 56 8.47 -12.73 -20.33
N LEU A 57 8.00 -13.91 -19.90
CA LEU A 57 6.89 -14.63 -20.52
C LEU A 57 5.51 -14.02 -20.21
N ILE A 58 5.39 -13.27 -19.12
CA ILE A 58 4.11 -12.78 -18.62
C ILE A 58 4.16 -11.28 -18.40
N PRO A 59 3.18 -10.52 -18.94
CA PRO A 59 3.09 -9.09 -18.75
C PRO A 59 2.97 -8.71 -17.26
N ARG A 60 3.70 -7.69 -16.84
CA ARG A 60 3.52 -7.04 -15.54
C ARG A 60 2.49 -5.93 -15.69
N LEU A 61 1.27 -6.19 -15.23
CA LEU A 61 0.26 -5.16 -15.10
C LEU A 61 0.39 -4.51 -13.71
N THR A 62 0.74 -3.24 -13.67
CA THR A 62 0.74 -2.46 -12.44
C THR A 62 -0.63 -1.87 -12.25
N LYS A 63 -1.46 -2.49 -11.40
CA LYS A 63 -2.75 -1.93 -10.99
C LYS A 63 -2.53 -1.01 -9.80
N LEU A 64 -3.25 0.11 -9.78
CA LEU A 64 -3.28 0.98 -8.61
C LEU A 64 -3.91 0.21 -7.44
N PRO A 65 -3.39 0.35 -6.22
CA PRO A 65 -4.00 -0.25 -5.06
C PRO A 65 -5.40 0.34 -4.85
N TRP A 66 -6.34 -0.52 -4.44
CA TRP A 66 -7.64 -0.05 -4.04
C TRP A 66 -7.57 0.58 -2.65
N ILE A 67 -8.23 1.73 -2.49
CA ILE A 67 -8.46 2.39 -1.21
C ILE A 67 -9.96 2.65 -1.05
N PRO A 68 -10.50 2.64 0.18
CA PRO A 68 -11.88 3.00 0.43
C PRO A 68 -12.10 4.50 0.11
N ASP A 69 -13.30 4.84 -0.29
CA ASP A 69 -13.76 6.22 -0.27
C ASP A 69 -14.02 6.68 1.18
N GLU A 70 -14.31 7.98 1.38
CA GLU A 70 -14.50 8.58 2.69
C GLU A 70 -15.62 7.89 3.48
N ARG A 71 -16.75 7.60 2.84
CA ARG A 71 -17.89 6.93 3.47
C ARG A 71 -17.51 5.53 3.92
N GLN A 72 -16.90 4.74 3.03
CA GLN A 72 -16.45 3.39 3.34
C GLN A 72 -15.42 3.37 4.48
N TRP A 73 -14.55 4.39 4.53
CA TRP A 73 -13.58 4.53 5.62
C TRP A 73 -14.28 4.82 6.94
N LEU A 74 -15.25 5.72 6.95
CA LEU A 74 -16.06 6.02 8.15
C LEU A 74 -16.84 4.79 8.64
N ASP A 75 -17.39 3.98 7.73
CA ASP A 75 -18.08 2.73 8.08
C ASP A 75 -17.11 1.73 8.75
N VAL A 76 -15.89 1.60 8.23
CA VAL A 76 -14.84 0.77 8.83
C VAL A 76 -14.45 1.28 10.22
N LEU A 77 -14.30 2.60 10.40
CA LEU A 77 -13.96 3.20 11.69
C LEU A 77 -15.08 3.03 12.72
N ALA A 78 -16.35 3.17 12.31
CA ALA A 78 -17.50 2.96 13.18
C ALA A 78 -17.55 1.53 13.75
N VAL A 79 -17.32 0.52 12.91
CA VAL A 79 -17.22 -0.87 13.36
C VAL A 79 -15.99 -1.09 14.23
N ALA A 80 -14.84 -0.54 13.83
CA ALA A 80 -13.60 -0.68 14.58
C ALA A 80 -13.65 -0.03 15.96
N ALA A 81 -14.47 1.03 16.16
CA ALA A 81 -14.66 1.68 17.45
C ALA A 81 -15.27 0.72 18.51
N LEU A 82 -16.00 -0.31 18.08
CA LEU A 82 -16.59 -1.33 18.94
C LEU A 82 -15.62 -2.47 19.31
N GLU A 83 -14.45 -2.49 18.69
CA GLU A 83 -13.43 -3.52 18.93
C GLU A 83 -12.72 -3.30 20.30
N PRO A 84 -12.14 -4.37 20.89
CA PRO A 84 -11.29 -4.25 22.07
C PRO A 84 -10.14 -3.25 21.88
N ALA A 85 -9.69 -2.63 22.97
CA ALA A 85 -8.66 -1.58 22.96
C ALA A 85 -7.41 -1.97 22.15
N ARG A 86 -6.95 -3.23 22.24
CA ARG A 86 -5.86 -3.75 21.44
C ARG A 86 -6.11 -3.59 19.93
N ASN A 87 -7.28 -4.01 19.46
CA ASN A 87 -7.59 -3.99 18.03
C ASN A 87 -7.75 -2.56 17.50
N ARG A 88 -8.31 -1.68 18.32
CA ARG A 88 -8.44 -0.24 18.00
C ARG A 88 -7.08 0.43 17.83
N VAL A 89 -6.17 0.24 18.78
CA VAL A 89 -4.82 0.83 18.67
C VAL A 89 -4.01 0.19 17.54
N MET A 90 -4.19 -1.10 17.27
CA MET A 90 -3.55 -1.75 16.11
C MET A 90 -4.01 -1.14 14.80
N LEU A 91 -5.32 -0.88 14.63
CA LEU A 91 -5.84 -0.25 13.42
C LEU A 91 -5.33 1.20 13.30
N ALA A 92 -5.31 1.95 14.40
CA ALA A 92 -4.82 3.31 14.44
C ALA A 92 -3.33 3.38 14.06
N LEU A 93 -2.47 2.55 14.62
CA LEU A 93 -1.04 2.49 14.25
C LEU A 93 -0.82 1.99 12.82
N ALA A 94 -1.63 1.03 12.34
CA ALA A 94 -1.53 0.54 10.97
C ALA A 94 -1.80 1.65 9.95
N TYR A 95 -2.72 2.57 10.26
CA TYR A 95 -3.00 3.74 9.43
C TYR A 95 -1.96 4.84 9.66
N ASP A 96 -1.85 5.32 10.88
CA ASP A 96 -1.14 6.54 11.26
C ASP A 96 0.39 6.46 10.99
N ALA A 97 1.00 5.30 11.29
CA ALA A 97 2.41 5.03 11.03
C ALA A 97 2.65 4.21 9.74
N ALA A 98 1.63 4.02 8.92
CA ALA A 98 1.65 3.25 7.67
C ALA A 98 2.35 1.88 7.79
N LEU A 99 2.15 1.16 8.89
CA LEU A 99 2.85 -0.09 9.18
C LEU A 99 2.38 -1.23 8.27
N ARG A 100 3.33 -2.06 7.84
CA ARG A 100 2.99 -3.36 7.27
C ARG A 100 2.45 -4.29 8.34
N ARG A 101 1.63 -5.26 7.96
CA ARG A 101 1.05 -6.24 8.90
C ARG A 101 2.09 -6.87 9.82
N GLU A 102 3.21 -7.28 9.26
CA GLU A 102 4.31 -7.93 10.00
C GLU A 102 5.00 -6.94 10.93
N GLU A 103 5.30 -5.74 10.45
CA GLU A 103 5.89 -4.66 11.27
C GLU A 103 5.02 -4.36 12.48
N LEU A 104 3.69 -4.22 12.28
CA LEU A 104 2.72 -3.95 13.35
C LEU A 104 2.66 -5.09 14.37
N CYS A 105 2.45 -6.33 13.93
CA CYS A 105 2.27 -7.47 14.82
C CYS A 105 3.54 -7.82 15.60
N LEU A 106 4.72 -7.51 15.06
CA LEU A 106 6.02 -7.79 15.68
C LEU A 106 6.57 -6.62 16.49
N LEU A 107 5.80 -5.52 16.69
CA LEU A 107 6.19 -4.44 17.59
C LEU A 107 6.42 -4.96 19.00
N ARG A 108 7.41 -4.40 19.67
CA ARG A 108 7.76 -4.67 21.06
C ARG A 108 7.56 -3.42 21.92
N THR A 109 7.47 -3.61 23.21
CA THR A 109 7.41 -2.49 24.18
C THR A 109 8.60 -1.55 24.08
N ASP A 110 9.76 -2.09 23.73
CA ASP A 110 11.03 -1.33 23.61
C ASP A 110 11.16 -0.58 22.28
N ASP A 111 10.23 -0.78 21.36
CA ASP A 111 10.16 -0.05 20.09
C ASP A 111 9.41 1.28 20.23
N LEU A 112 8.78 1.54 21.37
CA LEU A 112 7.98 2.73 21.61
C LEU A 112 8.77 3.84 22.29
N ASP A 113 8.63 5.05 21.79
CA ASP A 113 9.01 6.29 22.47
C ASP A 113 7.76 7.17 22.62
N PRO A 114 7.00 7.00 23.73
CA PRO A 114 5.77 7.74 23.94
C PRO A 114 6.00 9.26 24.15
N GLY A 115 7.17 9.64 24.66
CA GLY A 115 7.53 11.04 24.89
C GLY A 115 7.58 11.83 23.59
N HIS A 116 8.15 11.27 22.55
CA HIS A 116 8.24 11.87 21.22
C HIS A 116 7.13 11.39 20.26
N ARG A 117 6.25 10.51 20.70
CA ARG A 117 5.22 9.85 19.88
C ARG A 117 5.80 9.23 18.62
N THR A 118 6.90 8.47 18.78
CA THR A 118 7.54 7.73 17.71
C THR A 118 7.61 6.25 18.04
N LEU A 119 7.75 5.44 17.01
CA LEU A 119 8.04 4.02 17.13
C LEU A 119 9.15 3.62 16.16
N ARG A 120 9.96 2.67 16.60
CA ARG A 120 11.01 2.07 15.81
C ARG A 120 10.49 0.84 15.08
N VAL A 121 10.62 0.83 13.77
CA VAL A 121 10.37 -0.35 12.94
C VAL A 121 11.72 -1.01 12.70
N ARG A 122 11.94 -2.13 13.38
CA ARG A 122 13.23 -2.82 13.38
C ARG A 122 13.54 -3.46 12.03
N ALA A 123 14.81 -3.53 11.65
CA ALA A 123 15.27 -4.06 10.37
C ALA A 123 14.82 -5.51 10.11
N GLU A 124 14.87 -6.36 11.15
CA GLU A 124 14.48 -7.78 11.04
C GLU A 124 12.98 -8.00 10.80
N THR A 125 12.14 -7.01 11.10
CA THR A 125 10.69 -7.08 10.83
C THR A 125 10.32 -6.55 9.46
N THR A 126 11.27 -5.96 8.72
CA THR A 126 11.03 -5.34 7.43
C THR A 126 11.50 -6.21 6.27
N LYS A 127 10.73 -6.24 5.17
CA LYS A 127 11.11 -6.94 3.94
C LYS A 127 12.45 -6.44 3.37
N ASN A 128 12.77 -5.17 3.58
CA ASN A 128 13.95 -4.51 3.03
C ASN A 128 15.14 -4.50 3.98
N ARG A 129 15.00 -5.06 5.20
CA ARG A 129 16.00 -5.06 6.27
C ARG A 129 16.54 -3.66 6.60
N LEU A 130 15.69 -2.64 6.48
CA LEU A 130 16.00 -1.26 6.82
C LEU A 130 15.19 -0.85 8.05
N GLU A 131 15.89 -0.43 9.08
CA GLU A 131 15.28 0.17 10.27
C GLU A 131 14.80 1.60 9.94
N ARG A 132 13.70 2.00 10.58
CA ARG A 132 13.21 3.37 10.51
C ARG A 132 12.46 3.76 11.77
N ILE A 133 12.45 5.05 12.06
CA ILE A 133 11.60 5.63 13.10
C ILE A 133 10.44 6.33 12.40
N VAL A 134 9.22 6.05 12.86
CA VAL A 134 8.00 6.67 12.32
C VAL A 134 7.19 7.32 13.44
N PRO A 135 6.69 8.53 13.23
CA PRO A 135 5.82 9.20 14.19
C PRO A 135 4.40 8.61 14.13
N TYR A 136 3.63 8.85 15.19
CA TYR A 136 2.20 8.65 15.24
C TYR A 136 1.50 9.86 15.91
N SER A 137 0.22 10.05 15.61
CA SER A 137 -0.55 11.20 16.08
C SER A 137 -0.83 11.16 17.59
N ALA A 138 -1.20 12.33 18.14
CA ALA A 138 -1.64 12.42 19.52
C ALA A 138 -2.86 11.54 19.81
N ALA A 139 -3.81 11.46 18.86
CA ALA A 139 -5.00 10.62 18.98
C ALA A 139 -4.63 9.12 19.10
N THR A 140 -3.71 8.64 18.28
CA THR A 140 -3.17 7.28 18.38
C THR A 140 -2.42 7.08 19.70
N GLY A 141 -1.71 8.11 20.20
CA GLY A 141 -1.06 8.10 21.50
C GLY A 141 -2.02 7.86 22.67
N VAL A 142 -3.19 8.49 22.64
CA VAL A 142 -4.25 8.27 23.65
C VAL A 142 -4.73 6.82 23.63
N LEU A 143 -5.03 6.28 22.45
CA LEU A 143 -5.44 4.87 22.31
C LEU A 143 -4.34 3.91 22.78
N LEU A 144 -3.08 4.21 22.47
CA LEU A 144 -1.94 3.42 22.87
C LEU A 144 -1.77 3.42 24.40
N SER A 145 -1.87 4.57 25.05
CA SER A 145 -1.80 4.71 26.51
C SER A 145 -2.88 3.88 27.20
N GLY A 146 -4.13 3.95 26.71
CA GLY A 146 -5.23 3.14 27.24
C GLY A 146 -4.98 1.63 27.07
N TYR A 147 -4.41 1.22 25.94
CA TYR A 147 -4.03 -0.18 25.73
C TYR A 147 -2.87 -0.63 26.62
N LEU A 148 -1.85 0.22 26.84
CA LEU A 148 -0.70 -0.12 27.68
C LEU A 148 -1.12 -0.41 29.14
N VAL A 149 -2.08 0.31 29.67
CA VAL A 149 -2.69 0.02 30.98
C VAL A 149 -3.30 -1.38 30.99
N ARG A 150 -4.10 -1.72 29.98
CA ARG A 150 -4.70 -3.05 29.84
C ARG A 150 -3.65 -4.15 29.63
N ARG A 151 -2.64 -3.88 28.80
CA ARG A 151 -1.53 -4.81 28.57
C ARG A 151 -0.77 -5.11 29.86
N ALA A 152 -0.53 -4.09 30.70
CA ALA A 152 0.15 -4.26 32.00
C ALA A 152 -0.63 -5.17 32.96
N ALA A 153 -1.95 -5.21 32.85
CA ALA A 153 -2.79 -6.17 33.60
C ALA A 153 -2.65 -7.61 33.08
N ILE A 154 -2.27 -7.82 31.81
CA ILE A 154 -2.02 -9.14 31.23
C ILE A 154 -0.57 -9.56 31.52
N SER A 155 0.40 -8.70 31.21
CA SER A 155 1.83 -8.94 31.45
C SER A 155 2.58 -7.60 31.57
N ARG A 156 3.40 -7.46 32.61
CA ARG A 156 4.32 -6.33 32.81
C ARG A 156 5.69 -6.58 32.15
N ALA A 157 5.93 -7.77 31.64
CA ALA A 157 7.20 -8.11 31.01
C ALA A 157 7.43 -7.28 29.73
N ARG A 158 8.69 -6.89 29.51
CA ARG A 158 9.12 -6.35 28.22
C ARG A 158 9.01 -7.43 27.14
N GLY A 159 8.70 -7.04 25.92
CA GLY A 159 8.57 -8.01 24.83
C GLY A 159 7.49 -7.62 23.82
N PRO A 160 6.74 -8.57 23.26
CA PRO A 160 5.71 -8.30 22.28
C PRO A 160 4.71 -7.25 22.77
N LEU A 161 4.45 -6.25 21.94
CA LEU A 161 3.52 -5.17 22.32
C LEU A 161 2.09 -5.70 22.40
N PHE A 162 1.65 -6.44 21.38
CA PHE A 162 0.29 -6.94 21.26
C PHE A 162 0.19 -8.39 21.75
N LEU A 163 -0.62 -8.58 22.80
CA LEU A 163 -0.82 -9.86 23.43
C LEU A 163 -2.20 -10.43 23.10
N SER A 164 -2.30 -11.74 23.09
CA SER A 164 -3.57 -12.46 22.95
C SER A 164 -4.41 -12.32 24.22
N GLU A 165 -5.69 -12.01 24.06
CA GLU A 165 -6.71 -12.02 25.13
C GLU A 165 -7.62 -13.24 25.04
N SER A 166 -7.29 -14.20 24.17
CA SER A 166 -8.04 -15.44 24.03
C SER A 166 -7.73 -16.39 25.18
N ARG A 167 -8.76 -17.12 25.67
CA ARG A 167 -8.58 -18.14 26.72
C ARG A 167 -7.57 -19.23 26.34
N ARG A 168 -7.44 -19.53 25.04
CA ARG A 168 -6.57 -20.60 24.53
C ARG A 168 -5.08 -20.26 24.63
N ASN A 169 -4.72 -19.00 24.45
CA ASN A 169 -3.33 -18.54 24.39
C ASN A 169 -3.19 -17.13 25.02
N PHE A 170 -3.78 -16.99 26.22
CA PHE A 170 -3.77 -15.73 26.96
C PHE A 170 -2.33 -15.30 27.29
N GLY A 171 -2.03 -14.03 27.00
CA GLY A 171 -0.70 -13.45 27.23
C GLY A 171 0.36 -13.76 26.18
N GLU A 172 0.10 -14.69 25.26
CA GLU A 172 1.01 -14.98 24.14
C GLU A 172 1.04 -13.87 23.09
N PRO A 173 2.10 -13.75 22.29
CA PRO A 173 2.17 -12.80 21.19
C PRO A 173 1.01 -12.95 20.22
N LEU A 174 0.46 -11.83 19.75
CA LEU A 174 -0.60 -11.88 18.74
C LEU A 174 -0.06 -12.34 17.39
N SER A 175 -0.66 -13.38 16.82
CA SER A 175 -0.24 -13.90 15.52
C SER A 175 -0.71 -13.01 14.36
N LEU A 176 0.06 -13.00 13.25
CA LEU A 176 -0.30 -12.35 12.00
C LEU A 176 -1.67 -12.79 11.47
N TRP A 177 -1.97 -14.08 11.66
CA TRP A 177 -3.23 -14.68 11.26
C TRP A 177 -4.42 -14.12 12.06
N THR A 178 -4.25 -13.97 13.37
CA THR A 178 -5.28 -13.40 14.24
C THR A 178 -5.61 -11.96 13.83
N TRP A 179 -4.59 -11.14 13.58
CA TRP A 179 -4.80 -9.78 13.09
C TRP A 179 -5.52 -9.74 11.74
N SER A 180 -5.13 -10.58 10.80
CA SER A 180 -5.81 -10.68 9.50
C SER A 180 -7.28 -11.06 9.65
N LYS A 181 -7.63 -11.95 10.58
CA LYS A 181 -9.02 -12.30 10.89
C LYS A 181 -9.79 -11.12 11.48
N VAL A 182 -9.18 -10.37 12.40
CA VAL A 182 -9.80 -9.18 12.99
C VAL A 182 -10.14 -8.16 11.90
N VAL A 183 -9.17 -7.81 11.05
CA VAL A 183 -9.38 -6.86 9.95
C VAL A 183 -10.46 -7.35 8.99
N ARG A 184 -10.45 -8.65 8.63
CA ARG A 184 -11.48 -9.23 7.76
C ARG A 184 -12.87 -9.14 8.39
N ARG A 185 -13.00 -9.40 9.69
CA ARG A 185 -14.28 -9.30 10.40
C ARG A 185 -14.80 -7.85 10.37
N ILE A 186 -13.93 -6.88 10.69
CA ILE A 186 -14.27 -5.45 10.60
C ILE A 186 -14.73 -5.10 9.18
N ALA A 187 -13.98 -5.52 8.16
CA ALA A 187 -14.28 -5.25 6.77
C ALA A 187 -15.66 -5.77 6.34
N LEU A 188 -15.99 -7.00 6.74
CA LEU A 188 -17.29 -7.62 6.42
C LEU A 188 -18.43 -6.94 7.17
N ALA A 189 -18.25 -6.63 8.46
CA ALA A 189 -19.27 -5.96 9.27
C ALA A 189 -19.52 -4.50 8.81
N ALA A 190 -18.51 -3.84 8.26
CA ALA A 190 -18.61 -2.50 7.67
C ALA A 190 -19.17 -2.50 6.22
N GLY A 191 -19.46 -3.66 5.63
CA GLY A 191 -19.87 -3.75 4.23
C GLY A 191 -18.77 -3.41 3.21
N VAL A 192 -17.49 -3.45 3.61
CA VAL A 192 -16.34 -3.12 2.79
C VAL A 192 -15.41 -4.34 2.61
N PRO A 193 -15.84 -5.41 1.95
CA PRO A 193 -15.14 -6.70 1.91
C PRO A 193 -13.75 -6.66 1.27
N ARG A 194 -13.45 -5.63 0.48
CA ARG A 194 -12.11 -5.40 -0.13
C ARG A 194 -11.09 -4.83 0.86
N PHE A 195 -11.53 -4.35 2.03
CA PHE A 195 -10.64 -3.80 3.04
C PHE A 195 -9.77 -4.90 3.64
N ALA A 196 -8.46 -4.69 3.67
CA ALA A 196 -7.46 -5.66 4.12
C ALA A 196 -6.35 -4.98 4.93
N THR A 197 -5.48 -5.77 5.54
CA THR A 197 -4.39 -5.26 6.39
C THR A 197 -3.42 -4.30 5.69
N HIS A 198 -3.30 -4.34 4.36
CA HIS A 198 -2.48 -3.39 3.60
C HIS A 198 -3.23 -2.13 3.18
N THR A 199 -4.56 -2.15 3.27
CA THR A 199 -5.40 -1.02 2.84
C THR A 199 -5.17 0.22 3.68
N THR A 200 -4.99 0.07 5.00
CA THR A 200 -4.67 1.18 5.90
C THR A 200 -3.40 1.91 5.49
N ARG A 201 -2.37 1.16 5.16
CA ARG A 201 -1.10 1.73 4.68
C ARG A 201 -1.27 2.42 3.33
N HIS A 202 -2.01 1.81 2.40
CA HIS A 202 -2.30 2.45 1.10
C HIS A 202 -3.06 3.75 1.27
N LEU A 203 -4.06 3.77 2.16
CA LEU A 203 -4.83 4.95 2.48
C LEU A 203 -3.93 6.04 3.08
N CYS A 204 -3.18 5.74 4.14
CA CYS A 204 -2.27 6.71 4.76
C CYS A 204 -1.30 7.34 3.75
N LEU A 205 -0.61 6.52 2.95
CA LEU A 205 0.37 7.04 1.98
C LEU A 205 -0.29 7.87 0.87
N THR A 206 -1.54 7.54 0.51
CA THR A 206 -2.33 8.35 -0.43
C THR A 206 -2.73 9.68 0.21
N ASP A 207 -3.13 9.68 1.48
CA ASP A 207 -3.49 10.90 2.19
C ASP A 207 -2.29 11.83 2.39
N LEU A 208 -1.10 11.27 2.69
CA LEU A 208 0.15 12.06 2.72
C LEU A 208 0.45 12.69 1.34
N ALA A 209 0.25 11.94 0.25
CA ALA A 209 0.43 12.47 -1.10
C ALA A 209 -0.60 13.58 -1.41
N ARG A 210 -1.86 13.41 -0.99
CA ARG A 210 -2.92 14.43 -1.11
C ARG A 210 -2.61 15.70 -0.33
N MET A 211 -2.00 15.56 0.85
CA MET A 211 -1.54 16.68 1.66
C MET A 211 -0.31 17.38 1.09
N GLY A 212 0.22 16.92 -0.05
CA GLY A 212 1.34 17.55 -0.73
C GLY A 212 2.72 17.16 -0.20
N TRP A 213 2.83 16.06 0.55
CA TRP A 213 4.13 15.57 0.97
C TRP A 213 4.99 15.18 -0.23
N GLU A 214 6.27 15.50 -0.15
CA GLU A 214 7.22 15.13 -1.20
C GLU A 214 7.39 13.62 -1.31
N LEU A 215 7.60 13.14 -2.54
CA LEU A 215 7.76 11.72 -2.83
C LEU A 215 8.84 11.05 -1.98
N HIS A 216 9.96 11.74 -1.76
CA HIS A 216 11.07 11.24 -0.95
C HIS A 216 10.66 11.08 0.53
N ALA A 217 9.97 12.05 1.10
CA ALA A 217 9.46 12.01 2.47
C ALA A 217 8.49 10.84 2.66
N ILE A 218 7.53 10.65 1.74
CA ILE A 218 6.60 9.51 1.75
C ILE A 218 7.36 8.19 1.63
N SER A 219 8.37 8.12 0.76
CA SER A 219 9.19 6.92 0.56
C SER A 219 9.95 6.53 1.82
N THR A 220 10.57 7.50 2.50
CA THR A 220 11.29 7.33 3.76
C THR A 220 10.35 6.89 4.88
N PHE A 221 9.22 7.58 5.05
CA PHE A 221 8.19 7.24 6.02
C PHE A 221 7.66 5.80 5.82
N ALA A 222 7.39 5.45 4.58
CA ALA A 222 6.93 4.11 4.21
C ALA A 222 8.01 3.03 4.34
N GLY A 223 9.29 3.38 4.35
CA GLY A 223 10.40 2.43 4.23
C GLY A 223 10.34 1.70 2.88
N HIS A 224 10.20 2.44 1.78
CA HIS A 224 10.32 1.91 0.44
C HIS A 224 11.79 1.94 0.00
N ARG A 225 12.27 0.86 -0.61
CA ARG A 225 13.62 0.80 -1.18
C ARG A 225 13.75 1.62 -2.47
N SER A 226 12.64 1.84 -3.16
CA SER A 226 12.56 2.55 -4.43
C SER A 226 11.39 3.51 -4.41
N THR A 227 11.60 4.72 -4.90
CA THR A 227 10.57 5.75 -5.10
C THR A 227 9.49 5.30 -6.10
N GLU A 228 9.80 4.38 -7.02
CA GLU A 228 8.83 3.77 -7.94
C GLU A 228 7.64 3.14 -7.18
N SER A 229 7.90 2.52 -6.04
CA SER A 229 6.84 1.98 -5.18
C SER A 229 5.94 3.07 -4.58
N THR A 230 6.46 4.29 -4.43
CA THR A 230 5.75 5.44 -3.87
C THR A 230 4.97 6.20 -4.95
N MET A 231 5.44 6.20 -6.20
CA MET A 231 4.77 6.85 -7.33
C MET A 231 3.31 6.41 -7.49
N ARG A 232 2.97 5.19 -7.12
CA ARG A 232 1.59 4.67 -7.19
C ARG A 232 0.61 5.51 -6.35
N TYR A 233 1.06 6.09 -5.25
CA TYR A 233 0.21 6.91 -4.36
C TYR A 233 -0.02 8.30 -4.93
N ILE A 234 0.94 8.84 -5.67
CA ILE A 234 0.76 10.10 -6.41
C ILE A 234 -0.29 9.92 -7.51
N HIS A 235 -0.28 8.79 -8.22
CA HIS A 235 -1.29 8.49 -9.23
C HIS A 235 -2.70 8.27 -8.64
N LEU A 236 -2.81 7.81 -7.38
CA LEU A 236 -4.09 7.69 -6.68
C LEU A 236 -4.68 9.05 -6.28
N SER A 237 -3.86 10.10 -6.18
CA SER A 237 -4.30 11.47 -5.93
C SER A 237 -4.87 12.18 -7.17
N GLY A 238 -5.27 11.45 -8.20
CA GLY A 238 -5.73 12.00 -9.48
C GLY A 238 -6.92 12.97 -9.37
N ARG A 239 -7.76 12.86 -8.31
CA ARG A 239 -8.78 13.89 -8.00
C ARG A 239 -8.14 15.22 -7.63
N ASP A 240 -7.06 15.19 -6.82
CA ASP A 240 -6.31 16.40 -6.45
C ASP A 240 -5.59 17.00 -7.66
N LEU A 241 -5.21 16.18 -8.63
CA LEU A 241 -4.64 16.64 -9.88
C LEU A 241 -5.70 17.43 -10.69
N ALA A 242 -6.94 16.95 -10.73
CA ALA A 242 -8.06 17.65 -11.35
C ALA A 242 -8.35 18.98 -10.64
N ASP A 243 -8.35 19.00 -9.30
CA ASP A 243 -8.56 20.20 -8.48
C ASP A 243 -7.39 21.19 -8.60
N LYS A 244 -6.15 20.72 -8.66
CA LYS A 244 -4.96 21.54 -8.94
C LYS A 244 -5.00 22.09 -10.37
N LEU A 245 -5.41 21.27 -11.32
CA LEU A 245 -5.60 21.68 -12.71
C LEU A 245 -6.69 22.74 -12.79
N ALA A 246 -7.86 22.51 -12.18
CA ALA A 246 -8.96 23.49 -12.16
C ALA A 246 -8.50 24.83 -11.58
N ARG A 247 -7.84 24.81 -10.41
CA ARG A 247 -7.32 26.05 -9.78
C ARG A 247 -6.20 26.72 -10.58
N GLY A 248 -5.28 25.96 -11.16
CA GLY A 248 -4.20 26.49 -11.98
C GLY A 248 -4.67 26.94 -13.36
N MET A 249 -5.69 26.30 -13.90
CA MET A 249 -6.27 26.59 -15.20
C MET A 249 -7.26 27.75 -15.17
N GLU A 250 -7.93 28.02 -14.05
CA GLU A 250 -8.89 29.13 -13.92
C GLU A 250 -8.25 30.50 -14.28
N HIS A 251 -6.98 30.69 -13.93
CA HIS A 251 -6.28 31.96 -14.18
C HIS A 251 -5.55 32.02 -15.54
N ILE A 252 -4.99 30.93 -16.02
CA ILE A 252 -4.09 30.90 -17.17
C ILE A 252 -4.83 30.44 -18.44
N HIS A 253 -5.76 29.52 -18.31
CA HIS A 253 -6.41 28.86 -19.42
C HIS A 253 -7.83 29.39 -19.70
N ALA A 254 -8.54 29.95 -18.72
CA ALA A 254 -9.87 30.50 -18.94
C ALA A 254 -9.83 31.54 -20.06
N TRP A 255 -8.81 32.39 -20.07
CA TRP A 255 -8.61 33.36 -21.17
C TRP A 255 -8.30 32.69 -22.51
N ARG A 256 -7.38 31.72 -22.56
CA ARG A 256 -6.98 31.04 -23.80
C ARG A 256 -8.08 30.17 -24.39
N ILE A 257 -8.79 29.41 -23.52
CA ILE A 257 -9.91 28.56 -23.95
C ILE A 257 -11.14 29.43 -24.28
N GLY A 258 -11.35 30.52 -23.53
CA GLY A 258 -12.38 31.51 -23.84
C GLY A 258 -12.22 32.14 -25.24
N MET A 259 -10.98 32.41 -25.69
CA MET A 259 -10.67 32.86 -27.04
C MET A 259 -11.13 31.84 -28.11
N LEU A 260 -10.93 30.53 -27.87
CA LEU A 260 -11.39 29.48 -28.79
C LEU A 260 -12.93 29.41 -28.87
N ALA A 261 -13.61 29.63 -27.75
CA ALA A 261 -15.07 29.66 -27.70
C ALA A 261 -15.64 30.91 -28.41
N GLN A 262 -15.00 32.06 -28.28
CA GLN A 262 -15.40 33.31 -28.99
C GLN A 262 -15.21 33.21 -30.49
N LEU A 263 -14.06 32.68 -30.97
CA LEU A 263 -13.79 32.48 -32.40
C LEU A 263 -14.79 31.50 -33.04
N ALA A 264 -15.32 30.55 -32.31
CA ALA A 264 -16.36 29.64 -32.79
C ALA A 264 -17.75 30.29 -32.84
N ALA A 265 -18.04 31.30 -31.99
CA ALA A 265 -19.30 32.02 -31.96
C ALA A 265 -19.39 33.10 -33.01
N ASP A 266 -18.26 33.72 -33.41
CA ASP A 266 -18.22 34.83 -34.37
C ASP A 266 -18.28 34.39 -35.84
N GLY A 267 -18.36 33.09 -36.13
CA GLY A 267 -18.76 32.53 -37.45
C GLY A 267 -18.05 33.10 -38.68
N THR A 268 -16.83 33.65 -38.53
CA THR A 268 -16.13 34.26 -39.68
C THR A 268 -15.31 33.18 -40.40
N PRO A 269 -15.66 32.79 -41.64
CA PRO A 269 -14.80 31.89 -42.41
C PRO A 269 -13.49 32.64 -42.68
N VAL A 270 -12.36 32.02 -42.25
CA VAL A 270 -11.04 32.46 -42.68
C VAL A 270 -11.01 32.36 -44.19
N GLY A 271 -11.08 33.55 -44.82
CA GLY A 271 -11.15 33.72 -46.26
C GLY A 271 -10.02 33.00 -46.96
N ALA A 272 -10.38 32.23 -47.96
CA ALA A 272 -9.52 31.83 -49.04
C ALA A 272 -8.99 33.08 -49.72
N GLY A 273 -7.78 33.45 -49.39
CA GLY A 273 -7.01 34.49 -50.09
C GLY A 273 -5.95 33.84 -50.97
N ARG A 274 -6.04 34.10 -52.22
CA ARG A 274 -5.32 33.64 -53.40
C ARG A 274 -3.82 33.39 -53.24
#